data_c4d258d1a4a9654291b19b31197d0a8d
#
_entry.id   c4d258d1a4a9654291b19b31197d0a8d
#
_cell.length_a   1.000
_cell.length_b   1.000
_cell.length_c   1.000
_cell.angle_alpha   90.00
_cell.angle_beta   90.00
_cell.angle_gamma   90.00
#
_symmetry.space_group_name_H-M   'P 1'
#
loop_
_entity.id
_entity.type
_entity.pdbx_description
1 polymer ?
#
loop_
_entity_poly.entity_id
_entity_poly.type
_entity_poly.pdbx_seq_one_letter_code
_entity_poly.pdbx_strand_id
1 'polypeptide(L)'
;FSIRDSKIYGWYNFCTTTGRPTNNFNSVNFSALKHDTGERDGFEADNDMLIEMDFEGYHPRIIARLSGGELDKSESVHTQMAKMYFDTEEIDDEMYKRSKELTFQQMYGGINKKYLKHEYFNKAQQFINELWREFNTQGYIKTVIARRKLLKDNYKNMTPQKLFNYYIQAFETEY
;
A
#
# COMPACT_ATOMS: atom_id res chain seq x y z
N PHE A 1 -9.96 -24.34 10.13
CA PHE A 1 -9.01 -24.53 9.01
C PHE A 1 -9.51 -25.68 8.15
N SER A 2 -9.41 -25.54 6.82
CA SER A 2 -9.63 -26.66 5.90
C SER A 2 -8.28 -27.34 5.63
N ILE A 3 -8.04 -28.45 6.32
CA ILE A 3 -6.86 -29.30 6.08
C ILE A 3 -7.34 -30.51 5.28
N ARG A 4 -6.72 -30.75 4.13
CA ARG A 4 -6.95 -31.95 3.31
C ARG A 4 -5.61 -32.49 2.84
N ASP A 5 -5.39 -33.79 3.02
CA ASP A 5 -4.17 -34.47 2.60
C ASP A 5 -2.88 -33.75 3.05
N SER A 6 -2.83 -33.34 4.32
CA SER A 6 -1.76 -32.57 4.93
C SER A 6 -1.55 -31.16 4.31
N LYS A 7 -2.47 -30.68 3.47
CA LYS A 7 -2.42 -29.33 2.87
C LYS A 7 -3.42 -28.41 3.54
N ILE A 8 -3.02 -27.16 3.69
CA ILE A 8 -3.84 -26.07 4.23
C ILE A 8 -4.28 -25.16 3.09
N TYR A 9 -5.58 -24.85 3.06
CA TYR A 9 -6.17 -24.01 2.03
C TYR A 9 -6.64 -22.68 2.61
N GLY A 10 -6.33 -21.59 1.91
CA GLY A 10 -6.89 -20.27 2.16
C GLY A 10 -8.11 -19.99 1.27
N TRP A 11 -9.09 -19.30 1.81
CA TRP A 11 -10.26 -18.83 1.05
C TRP A 11 -10.21 -17.32 0.92
N TYR A 12 -10.24 -16.84 -0.31
CA TYR A 12 -10.13 -15.42 -0.60
C TYR A 12 -11.34 -14.91 -1.38
N ASN A 13 -11.81 -13.72 -0.97
CA ASN A 13 -12.80 -12.97 -1.73
C ASN A 13 -12.08 -11.94 -2.61
N PHE A 14 -12.23 -12.07 -3.92
CA PHE A 14 -11.68 -11.13 -4.91
C PHE A 14 -12.68 -10.02 -5.28
N CYS A 15 -13.96 -10.17 -4.91
CA CYS A 15 -15.00 -9.18 -5.17
C CYS A 15 -14.99 -8.07 -4.12
N THR A 16 -13.88 -7.36 -3.99
CA THR A 16 -13.71 -6.22 -3.10
C THR A 16 -13.73 -4.91 -3.88
N THR A 17 -13.96 -3.81 -3.19
CA THR A 17 -13.99 -2.47 -3.80
C THR A 17 -12.75 -2.13 -4.59
N THR A 18 -11.58 -2.48 -4.06
CA THR A 18 -10.28 -2.19 -4.65
C THR A 18 -9.72 -3.34 -5.48
N GLY A 19 -10.39 -4.50 -5.51
CA GLY A 19 -9.90 -5.73 -6.12
C GLY A 19 -8.87 -6.49 -5.29
N ARG A 20 -8.38 -5.90 -4.19
CA ARG A 20 -7.43 -6.56 -3.30
C ARG A 20 -8.11 -7.76 -2.64
N PRO A 21 -7.53 -8.98 -2.77
CA PRO A 21 -8.14 -10.16 -2.16
C PRO A 21 -8.21 -10.01 -0.64
N THR A 22 -9.34 -10.37 -0.06
CA THR A 22 -9.49 -10.46 1.39
C THR A 22 -9.68 -11.89 1.81
N ASN A 23 -9.06 -12.27 2.93
CA ASN A 23 -9.28 -13.59 3.50
C ASN A 23 -10.69 -13.71 4.06
N ASN A 24 -11.33 -14.84 3.82
CA ASN A 24 -12.71 -15.11 4.20
C ASN A 24 -12.84 -16.38 5.04
N PHE A 25 -13.95 -16.50 5.80
CA PHE A 25 -14.47 -17.73 6.38
C PHE A 25 -13.51 -18.44 7.35
N ASN A 26 -12.83 -17.71 8.23
CA ASN A 26 -11.91 -18.27 9.22
C ASN A 26 -10.81 -19.17 8.63
N SER A 27 -10.42 -18.92 7.39
CA SER A 27 -9.32 -19.62 6.75
C SER A 27 -7.97 -18.93 7.03
N VAL A 28 -6.87 -19.60 6.72
CA VAL A 28 -5.53 -19.03 6.91
C VAL A 28 -5.33 -17.86 5.94
N ASN A 29 -4.93 -16.73 6.49
CA ASN A 29 -4.47 -15.60 5.70
C ASN A 29 -2.94 -15.68 5.53
N PHE A 30 -2.50 -16.35 4.48
CA PHE A 30 -1.07 -16.56 4.22
C PHE A 30 -0.28 -15.24 4.08
N SER A 31 -0.91 -14.19 3.55
CA SER A 31 -0.26 -12.87 3.40
C SER A 31 -0.08 -12.11 4.73
N ALA A 32 -0.74 -12.54 5.81
CA ALA A 32 -0.66 -11.93 7.12
C ALA A 32 0.18 -12.73 8.12
N LEU A 33 0.76 -13.85 7.72
CA LEU A 33 1.63 -14.65 8.59
C LEU A 33 2.92 -13.87 8.90
N LYS A 34 3.23 -13.78 10.17
CA LYS A 34 4.40 -13.04 10.65
C LYS A 34 5.69 -13.85 10.44
N HIS A 35 6.77 -13.14 10.11
CA HIS A 35 8.09 -13.75 9.92
C HIS A 35 8.76 -14.17 11.24
N ASP A 36 8.56 -13.37 12.29
CA ASP A 36 9.31 -13.39 13.54
C ASP A 36 8.65 -14.20 14.67
N THR A 37 7.48 -14.79 14.40
CA THR A 37 6.72 -15.55 15.40
C THR A 37 6.72 -17.07 15.20
N GLY A 38 7.47 -17.58 14.20
CA GLY A 38 7.49 -19.01 13.85
C GLY A 38 6.21 -19.49 13.16
N GLU A 39 5.27 -18.60 12.84
CA GLU A 39 4.01 -18.98 12.18
C GLU A 39 4.26 -19.59 10.79
N ARG A 40 5.36 -19.23 10.14
CA ARG A 40 5.74 -19.72 8.80
C ARG A 40 6.50 -21.03 8.84
N ASP A 41 7.09 -21.40 9.97
CA ASP A 41 7.94 -22.59 10.11
C ASP A 41 7.15 -23.90 10.00
N GLY A 42 5.83 -23.83 10.15
CA GLY A 42 4.93 -24.97 9.99
C GLY A 42 4.54 -25.27 8.54
N PHE A 43 5.01 -24.50 7.57
CA PHE A 43 4.69 -24.69 6.15
C PHE A 43 5.91 -25.24 5.42
N GLU A 44 5.71 -26.39 4.78
CA GLU A 44 6.72 -27.05 3.97
C GLU A 44 6.33 -26.97 2.49
N ALA A 45 7.31 -26.90 1.60
CA ALA A 45 7.08 -26.97 0.17
C ALA A 45 6.85 -28.42 -0.27
N ASP A 46 5.95 -28.64 -1.23
CA ASP A 46 5.76 -29.94 -1.85
C ASP A 46 7.03 -30.43 -2.62
N ASN A 47 7.90 -29.52 -3.00
CA ASN A 47 9.05 -29.75 -3.90
C ASN A 47 10.35 -29.16 -3.38
N ASP A 48 10.55 -29.18 -2.08
CA ASP A 48 11.77 -28.72 -1.39
C ASP A 48 12.12 -27.22 -1.57
N MET A 49 11.24 -26.43 -2.19
CA MET A 49 11.48 -25.00 -2.45
C MET A 49 10.25 -24.15 -2.20
N LEU A 50 10.40 -23.12 -1.35
CA LEU A 50 9.47 -22.00 -1.24
C LEU A 50 10.17 -20.73 -1.78
N ILE A 51 9.47 -20.02 -2.66
CA ILE A 51 9.95 -18.75 -3.22
C ILE A 51 9.07 -17.64 -2.67
N GLU A 52 9.68 -16.69 -1.99
CA GLU A 52 9.04 -15.44 -1.56
C GLU A 52 9.51 -14.29 -2.46
N MET A 53 8.55 -13.54 -3.01
CA MET A 53 8.82 -12.34 -3.80
C MET A 53 8.01 -11.20 -3.24
N ASP A 54 8.66 -10.07 -2.98
CA ASP A 54 8.02 -8.86 -2.50
C ASP A 54 8.59 -7.63 -3.21
N PHE A 55 7.75 -6.60 -3.36
CA PHE A 55 8.17 -5.32 -3.96
C PHE A 55 8.65 -4.36 -2.87
N GLU A 56 9.89 -3.95 -2.96
CA GLU A 56 10.46 -2.96 -2.05
C GLU A 56 9.79 -1.59 -2.23
N GLY A 57 9.10 -1.14 -1.18
CA GLY A 57 8.46 0.17 -1.15
C GLY A 57 7.42 0.40 -2.24
N TYR A 58 6.60 -0.61 -2.55
CA TYR A 58 5.67 -0.60 -3.69
C TYR A 58 4.73 0.62 -3.69
N HIS A 59 4.00 0.84 -2.59
CA HIS A 59 3.07 1.97 -2.49
C HIS A 59 3.74 3.35 -2.66
N PRO A 60 4.85 3.68 -1.97
CA PRO A 60 5.55 4.93 -2.22
C PRO A 60 5.99 5.12 -3.67
N ARG A 61 6.42 4.07 -4.35
CA ARG A 61 6.81 4.14 -5.77
C ARG A 61 5.62 4.37 -6.69
N ILE A 62 4.48 3.71 -6.42
CA ILE A 62 3.22 3.98 -7.15
C ILE A 62 2.80 5.44 -6.96
N ILE A 63 2.83 5.93 -5.72
CA ILE A 63 2.45 7.32 -5.41
C ILE A 63 3.37 8.30 -6.14
N ALA A 64 4.69 8.10 -6.10
CA ALA A 64 5.64 8.91 -6.84
C ALA A 64 5.27 8.96 -8.33
N ARG A 65 5.07 7.80 -8.95
CA ARG A 65 4.70 7.70 -10.37
C ARG A 65 3.40 8.42 -10.72
N LEU A 66 2.35 8.25 -9.91
CA LEU A 66 1.03 8.83 -10.17
C LEU A 66 0.97 10.33 -9.89
N SER A 67 1.72 10.80 -8.90
CA SER A 67 1.77 12.23 -8.54
C SER A 67 2.82 13.02 -9.33
N GLY A 68 3.62 12.37 -10.18
CA GLY A 68 4.74 13.00 -10.88
C GLY A 68 5.95 13.29 -9.97
N GLY A 69 6.02 12.66 -8.81
CA GLY A 69 7.21 12.67 -7.95
C GLY A 69 8.25 11.68 -8.45
N GLU A 70 9.44 11.78 -7.88
CA GLU A 70 10.54 10.86 -8.18
C GLU A 70 11.10 10.25 -6.90
N LEU A 71 11.48 8.99 -6.98
CA LEU A 71 12.25 8.26 -5.99
C LEU A 71 13.40 7.57 -6.70
N ASP A 72 14.59 7.67 -6.15
CA ASP A 72 15.77 7.03 -6.70
C ASP A 72 15.59 5.50 -6.69
N LYS A 73 15.88 4.87 -7.83
CA LYS A 73 15.79 3.42 -7.98
C LYS A 73 17.00 2.68 -7.40
N SER A 74 18.11 3.37 -7.22
CA SER A 74 19.34 2.82 -6.68
C SER A 74 19.38 2.75 -5.16
N GLU A 75 18.49 3.50 -4.49
CA GLU A 75 18.43 3.56 -3.03
C GLU A 75 17.09 3.01 -2.50
N SER A 76 17.14 2.38 -1.32
CA SER A 76 15.93 1.92 -0.63
C SER A 76 14.94 3.07 -0.43
N VAL A 77 13.67 2.81 -0.74
CA VAL A 77 12.59 3.78 -0.51
C VAL A 77 12.55 4.23 0.95
N HIS A 78 12.75 3.31 1.89
CA HIS A 78 12.69 3.65 3.31
C HIS A 78 13.86 4.51 3.76
N THR A 79 15.03 4.37 3.15
CA THR A 79 16.17 5.26 3.37
C THR A 79 15.87 6.67 2.86
N GLN A 80 15.35 6.79 1.63
CA GLN A 80 14.94 8.08 1.08
C GLN A 80 13.85 8.76 1.92
N MET A 81 12.85 7.99 2.39
CA MET A 81 11.83 8.51 3.29
C MET A 81 12.42 8.95 4.63
N ALA A 82 13.37 8.19 5.20
CA ALA A 82 14.05 8.56 6.42
C ALA A 82 14.80 9.89 6.27
N LYS A 83 15.54 10.08 5.18
CA LYS A 83 16.21 11.36 4.87
C LYS A 83 15.23 12.53 4.89
N MET A 84 14.06 12.36 4.27
CA MET A 84 13.01 13.39 4.26
C MET A 84 12.37 13.63 5.64
N TYR A 85 12.20 12.58 6.46
CA TYR A 85 11.58 12.71 7.78
C TYR A 85 12.49 13.34 8.83
N PHE A 86 13.78 13.02 8.76
CA PHE A 86 14.78 13.42 9.76
C PHE A 86 15.72 14.55 9.29
N ASP A 87 15.56 14.99 8.03
CA ASP A 87 16.39 16.06 7.43
C ASP A 87 17.90 15.75 7.55
N THR A 88 18.33 14.49 7.32
CA THR A 88 19.72 14.05 7.39
C THR A 88 20.03 13.05 6.29
N GLU A 89 21.29 13.01 5.84
CA GLU A 89 21.78 12.03 4.88
C GLU A 89 22.25 10.73 5.55
N GLU A 90 22.62 10.80 6.83
CA GLU A 90 23.05 9.63 7.60
C GLU A 90 21.88 8.99 8.29
N ILE A 91 21.55 7.75 7.91
CA ILE A 91 20.40 7.02 8.40
C ILE A 91 20.87 5.79 9.17
N ASP A 92 20.53 5.75 10.45
CA ASP A 92 20.74 4.58 11.30
C ASP A 92 19.55 3.60 11.23
N ASP A 93 19.70 2.44 11.87
CA ASP A 93 18.69 1.39 11.88
C ASP A 93 17.37 1.81 12.56
N GLU A 94 17.44 2.68 13.56
CA GLU A 94 16.26 3.19 14.27
C GLU A 94 15.48 4.15 13.39
N MET A 95 16.16 5.09 12.76
CA MET A 95 15.58 6.02 11.77
C MET A 95 14.95 5.25 10.59
N TYR A 96 15.63 4.22 10.10
CA TYR A 96 15.11 3.36 9.04
C TYR A 96 13.81 2.65 9.46
N LYS A 97 13.77 2.03 10.63
CA LYS A 97 12.56 1.39 11.16
C LYS A 97 11.45 2.41 11.37
N ARG A 98 11.77 3.55 11.97
CA ARG A 98 10.81 4.61 12.22
C ARG A 98 10.25 5.22 10.94
N SER A 99 11.06 5.31 9.88
CA SER A 99 10.59 5.81 8.58
C SER A 99 9.48 4.97 7.98
N LYS A 100 9.50 3.64 8.17
CA LYS A 100 8.42 2.75 7.72
C LYS A 100 7.09 3.08 8.37
N GLU A 101 7.08 3.27 9.68
CA GLU A 101 5.88 3.65 10.43
C GLU A 101 5.36 5.03 10.03
N LEU A 102 6.28 6.01 9.94
CA LEU A 102 5.93 7.37 9.51
C LEU A 102 5.37 7.38 8.09
N THR A 103 5.98 6.65 7.16
CA THR A 103 5.49 6.55 5.79
C THR A 103 4.06 5.99 5.77
N PHE A 104 3.81 4.93 6.51
CA PHE A 104 2.48 4.36 6.63
C PHE A 104 1.48 5.39 7.21
N GLN A 105 1.86 6.11 8.27
CA GLN A 105 1.02 7.15 8.86
C GLN A 105 0.70 8.28 7.88
N GLN A 106 1.71 8.77 7.12
CA GLN A 106 1.49 9.83 6.14
C GLN A 106 0.59 9.37 4.99
N MET A 107 0.79 8.16 4.51
CA MET A 107 0.02 7.62 3.40
C MET A 107 -1.44 7.33 3.75
N TYR A 108 -1.68 6.76 4.92
CA TYR A 108 -3.01 6.30 5.32
C TYR A 108 -3.73 7.25 6.30
N GLY A 109 -2.99 8.04 7.06
CA GLY A 109 -3.54 8.99 8.03
C GLY A 109 -3.62 10.43 7.53
N GLY A 110 -2.90 10.75 6.46
CA GLY A 110 -2.80 12.10 5.89
C GLY A 110 -1.43 12.73 6.08
N ILE A 111 -1.01 13.50 5.07
CA ILE A 111 0.32 14.10 5.01
C ILE A 111 0.41 15.27 5.99
N ASN A 112 1.35 15.20 6.92
CA ASN A 112 1.61 16.29 7.86
C ASN A 112 2.25 17.49 7.12
N LYS A 113 1.77 18.69 7.41
CA LYS A 113 2.21 19.94 6.77
C LYS A 113 3.73 20.17 6.82
N LYS A 114 4.39 19.71 7.90
CA LYS A 114 5.86 19.85 8.04
C LYS A 114 6.65 19.14 6.95
N TYR A 115 6.08 18.09 6.33
CA TYR A 115 6.74 17.32 5.27
C TYR A 115 6.46 17.85 3.86
N LEU A 116 5.53 18.80 3.70
CA LEU A 116 5.21 19.40 2.39
C LEU A 116 6.35 20.21 1.78
N LYS A 117 7.41 20.51 2.54
CA LYS A 117 8.66 21.08 2.04
C LYS A 117 9.41 20.14 1.09
N HIS A 118 9.21 18.84 1.21
CA HIS A 118 9.79 17.83 0.32
C HIS A 118 8.89 17.62 -0.89
N GLU A 119 9.49 17.62 -2.06
CA GLU A 119 8.79 17.54 -3.35
C GLU A 119 7.85 16.33 -3.42
N TYR A 120 8.31 15.16 -2.97
CA TYR A 120 7.51 13.94 -2.93
C TYR A 120 6.17 14.13 -2.20
N PHE A 121 6.21 14.64 -0.98
CA PHE A 121 5.00 14.83 -0.17
C PHE A 121 4.12 15.97 -0.71
N ASN A 122 4.73 17.00 -1.27
CA ASN A 122 4.00 18.09 -1.89
C ASN A 122 3.20 17.59 -3.11
N LYS A 123 3.84 16.87 -4.01
CA LYS A 123 3.20 16.29 -5.19
C LYS A 123 2.12 15.27 -4.81
N ALA A 124 2.39 14.41 -3.82
CA ALA A 124 1.40 13.48 -3.31
C ALA A 124 0.16 14.21 -2.75
N GLN A 125 0.35 15.30 -2.00
CA GLN A 125 -0.76 16.10 -1.48
C GLN A 125 -1.56 16.79 -2.61
N GLN A 126 -0.89 17.31 -3.62
CA GLN A 126 -1.56 17.87 -4.79
C GLN A 126 -2.41 16.82 -5.51
N PHE A 127 -1.87 15.63 -5.72
CA PHE A 127 -2.58 14.51 -6.32
C PHE A 127 -3.81 14.08 -5.49
N ILE A 128 -3.71 14.02 -4.16
CA ILE A 128 -4.85 13.77 -3.27
C ILE A 128 -5.95 14.82 -3.49
N ASN A 129 -5.57 16.10 -3.56
CA ASN A 129 -6.52 17.19 -3.75
C ASN A 129 -7.19 17.15 -5.13
N GLU A 130 -6.46 16.77 -6.17
CA GLU A 130 -6.98 16.59 -7.54
C GLU A 130 -7.98 15.44 -7.61
N LEU A 131 -7.64 14.28 -7.06
CA LEU A 131 -8.56 13.13 -6.98
C LEU A 131 -9.83 13.50 -6.22
N TRP A 132 -9.70 14.24 -5.11
CA TRP A 132 -10.85 14.67 -4.33
C TRP A 132 -11.75 15.64 -5.09
N ARG A 133 -11.17 16.59 -5.82
CA ARG A 133 -11.89 17.53 -6.67
C ARG A 133 -12.63 16.78 -7.78
N GLU A 134 -11.96 15.89 -8.49
CA GLU A 134 -12.56 15.07 -9.56
C GLU A 134 -13.72 14.23 -9.03
N PHE A 135 -13.50 13.52 -7.92
CA PHE A 135 -14.53 12.70 -7.28
C PHE A 135 -15.80 13.50 -6.93
N ASN A 136 -15.63 14.70 -6.40
CA ASN A 136 -16.78 15.54 -6.05
C ASN A 136 -17.47 16.17 -7.26
N THR A 137 -16.74 16.43 -8.33
CA THR A 137 -17.29 17.04 -9.55
C THR A 137 -17.98 16.02 -10.44
N GLN A 138 -17.36 14.85 -10.63
CA GLN A 138 -17.88 13.82 -11.55
C GLN A 138 -18.75 12.77 -10.85
N GLY A 139 -18.73 12.69 -9.51
CA GLY A 139 -19.40 11.64 -8.75
C GLY A 139 -18.66 10.29 -8.75
N TYR A 140 -17.48 10.21 -9.36
CA TYR A 140 -16.64 9.02 -9.38
C TYR A 140 -15.19 9.38 -9.73
N ILE A 141 -14.27 8.44 -9.46
CA ILE A 141 -12.94 8.42 -10.08
C ILE A 141 -12.72 7.09 -10.78
N LYS A 142 -11.79 7.07 -11.73
CA LYS A 142 -11.38 5.85 -12.44
C LYS A 142 -9.90 5.58 -12.23
N THR A 143 -9.56 4.32 -12.03
CA THR A 143 -8.17 3.89 -12.09
C THR A 143 -7.62 3.96 -13.52
N VAL A 144 -6.30 4.06 -13.64
CA VAL A 144 -5.64 4.33 -14.92
C VAL A 144 -5.65 3.11 -15.84
N ILE A 145 -5.41 1.91 -15.30
CA ILE A 145 -5.21 0.68 -16.10
C ILE A 145 -6.54 0.02 -16.45
N ALA A 146 -7.21 -0.60 -15.47
CA ALA A 146 -8.46 -1.31 -15.71
C ALA A 146 -9.69 -0.39 -15.72
N ARG A 147 -9.50 0.92 -15.49
CA ARG A 147 -10.56 1.93 -15.48
C ARG A 147 -11.68 1.60 -14.48
N ARG A 148 -11.35 0.95 -13.38
CA ARG A 148 -12.26 0.66 -12.27
C ARG A 148 -12.84 1.95 -11.73
N LYS A 149 -14.15 2.00 -11.61
CA LYS A 149 -14.84 3.18 -11.07
C LYS A 149 -15.05 3.04 -9.56
N LEU A 150 -14.61 4.05 -8.83
CA LEU A 150 -14.99 4.27 -7.44
C LEU A 150 -16.10 5.30 -7.42
N LEU A 151 -17.33 4.85 -7.19
CA LEU A 151 -18.54 5.69 -7.27
C LEU A 151 -18.81 6.36 -5.92
N LYS A 152 -19.13 7.67 -5.94
CA LYS A 152 -19.39 8.47 -4.74
C LYS A 152 -20.58 7.94 -3.94
N ASP A 153 -21.62 7.50 -4.62
CA ASP A 153 -22.84 7.02 -3.98
C ASP A 153 -22.64 5.72 -3.18
N ASN A 154 -21.57 4.98 -3.46
CA ASN A 154 -21.24 3.75 -2.74
C ASN A 154 -20.58 4.01 -1.37
N TYR A 155 -20.25 5.26 -1.06
CA TYR A 155 -19.47 5.58 0.13
C TYR A 155 -20.09 6.69 0.96
N LYS A 156 -20.53 6.34 2.15
CA LYS A 156 -20.88 7.31 3.19
C LYS A 156 -19.58 7.75 3.91
N ASN A 157 -19.45 9.04 4.19
CA ASN A 157 -18.34 9.60 4.95
C ASN A 157 -16.95 9.37 4.29
N MET A 158 -16.86 9.53 2.95
CA MET A 158 -15.59 9.53 2.24
C MET A 158 -14.79 10.78 2.60
N THR A 159 -13.48 10.60 2.82
CA THR A 159 -12.53 11.69 3.00
C THR A 159 -11.49 11.68 1.87
N PRO A 160 -10.78 12.79 1.60
CA PRO A 160 -9.74 12.81 0.58
C PRO A 160 -8.69 11.70 0.76
N GLN A 161 -8.26 11.48 2.01
CA GLN A 161 -7.27 10.46 2.33
C GLN A 161 -7.80 9.04 2.13
N LYS A 162 -9.05 8.79 2.52
CA LYS A 162 -9.68 7.48 2.33
C LYS A 162 -9.88 7.15 0.85
N LEU A 163 -10.27 8.16 0.05
CA LEU A 163 -10.39 8.04 -1.40
C LEU A 163 -9.04 7.71 -2.04
N PHE A 164 -8.00 8.44 -1.65
CA PHE A 164 -6.63 8.21 -2.10
C PHE A 164 -6.18 6.78 -1.80
N ASN A 165 -6.40 6.29 -0.58
CA ASN A 165 -6.04 4.92 -0.20
C ASN A 165 -6.74 3.88 -1.07
N TYR A 166 -8.05 4.07 -1.33
CA TYR A 166 -8.79 3.16 -2.21
C TYR A 166 -8.28 3.21 -3.64
N TYR A 167 -7.92 4.40 -4.13
CA TYR A 167 -7.37 4.58 -5.47
C TYR A 167 -6.02 3.87 -5.62
N ILE A 168 -5.09 4.06 -4.68
CA ILE A 168 -3.77 3.41 -4.70
C ILE A 168 -3.91 1.88 -4.62
N GLN A 169 -4.76 1.37 -3.72
CA GLN A 169 -4.99 -0.07 -3.61
C GLN A 169 -5.64 -0.66 -4.87
N ALA A 170 -6.56 0.05 -5.49
CA ALA A 170 -7.17 -0.39 -6.74
C ALA A 170 -6.16 -0.38 -7.88
N PHE A 171 -5.28 0.62 -7.95
CA PHE A 171 -4.19 0.68 -8.92
C PHE A 171 -3.18 -0.46 -8.70
N GLU A 172 -2.81 -0.74 -7.45
CA GLU A 172 -1.92 -1.85 -7.08
C GLU A 172 -2.42 -3.19 -7.64
N THR A 173 -3.72 -3.44 -7.56
CA THR A 173 -4.31 -4.71 -8.04
C THR A 173 -4.47 -4.79 -9.55
N GLU A 174 -4.31 -3.68 -10.25
CA GLU A 174 -4.40 -3.59 -11.71
C GLU A 174 -3.03 -3.62 -12.37
N TYR A 175 -1.97 -3.33 -11.63
CA TYR A 175 -0.60 -3.26 -12.12
C TYR A 175 0.13 -4.58 -11.97
#